data_c1b1a8b88b2897610c3960985988754c
#
_entry.id   c1b1a8b88b2897610c3960985988754c
#
_cell.length_a   1.000
_cell.length_b   1.000
_cell.length_c   1.000
_cell.angle_alpha   90.00
_cell.angle_beta   90.00
_cell.angle_gamma   90.00
#
_symmetry.space_group_name_H-M   'P 1'
#
loop_
_entity.id
_entity.type
_entity.pdbx_description
1 polymer ?
#
loop_
_entity_poly.entity_id
_entity_poly.type
_entity_poly.pdbx_seq_one_letter_code
_entity_poly.pdbx_strand_id
1 'polypeptide(L)'
;MYMKTLMQYSKNKEFSLNLTLFNRLPLSEEIYNLIGDFTNIGAIAYRQQKDFWQEVNFVQKQLWELVRYHSFDGTQILKMIDPMNRGKAILPVVFTGVLQGDRKTKGFLPNGVSEGYAISQTPQVVLDYQATDFNGELLVNWDYVIDAFDVEMIHSMFSENIKDLRLLIYS
;
A
#
# COMPACT_ATOMS: atom_id res chain seq x y z
N MET A 1 -3.01 10.63 1.21
CA MET A 1 -4.48 10.66 0.95
C MET A 1 -5.18 9.40 1.46
N TYR A 2 -4.80 8.17 1.07
CA TYR A 2 -5.46 6.93 1.48
C TYR A 2 -5.72 6.81 2.98
N MET A 3 -4.69 6.97 3.82
CA MET A 3 -4.86 6.92 5.29
C MET A 3 -5.83 7.98 5.82
N LYS A 4 -5.85 9.18 5.22
CA LYS A 4 -6.80 10.24 5.57
C LYS A 4 -8.24 9.82 5.26
N THR A 5 -8.47 9.21 4.09
CA THR A 5 -9.79 8.65 3.73
C THR A 5 -10.20 7.56 4.73
N LEU A 6 -9.32 6.60 5.02
CA LEU A 6 -9.59 5.55 6.01
C LEU A 6 -9.97 6.14 7.38
N MET A 7 -9.30 7.22 7.80
CA MET A 7 -9.58 7.86 9.09
C MET A 7 -11.00 8.43 9.17
N GLN A 8 -11.54 8.97 8.07
CA GLN A 8 -12.89 9.53 8.03
C GLN A 8 -13.97 8.48 8.30
N TYR A 9 -13.71 7.23 7.89
CA TYR A 9 -14.63 6.10 8.05
C TYR A 9 -14.28 5.18 9.22
N SER A 10 -13.16 5.42 9.90
CA SER A 10 -12.73 4.63 11.05
C SER A 10 -13.34 5.14 12.35
N LYS A 11 -13.75 4.20 13.21
CA LYS A 11 -14.11 4.52 14.59
C LYS A 11 -12.89 4.84 15.48
N ASN A 12 -11.72 4.38 15.06
CA ASN A 12 -10.46 4.57 15.77
C ASN A 12 -9.74 5.80 15.23
N LYS A 13 -9.18 6.60 16.13
CA LYS A 13 -8.38 7.78 15.77
C LYS A 13 -6.93 7.45 15.41
N GLU A 14 -6.53 6.22 15.58
CA GLU A 14 -5.21 5.70 15.27
C GLU A 14 -5.38 4.29 14.70
N PHE A 15 -4.59 3.97 13.69
CA PHE A 15 -4.54 2.61 13.12
C PHE A 15 -3.19 2.37 12.46
N SER A 16 -2.89 1.13 12.15
CA SER A 16 -1.73 0.75 11.35
C SER A 16 -2.14 0.27 9.98
N LEU A 17 -1.37 0.66 8.97
CA LEU A 17 -1.50 0.23 7.60
C LEU A 17 -0.37 -0.73 7.27
N ASN A 18 -0.70 -1.83 6.61
CA ASN A 18 0.29 -2.74 6.03
C ASN A 18 0.82 -2.16 4.71
N LEU A 19 2.12 -2.11 4.56
CA LEU A 19 2.78 -1.71 3.32
C LEU A 19 3.41 -2.93 2.66
N THR A 20 3.18 -3.06 1.37
CA THR A 20 3.94 -3.95 0.52
C THR A 20 5.26 -3.31 0.14
N LEU A 21 6.36 -3.94 0.51
CA LEU A 21 7.72 -3.49 0.23
C LEU A 21 8.41 -4.46 -0.72
N PHE A 22 9.16 -3.94 -1.67
CA PHE A 22 9.99 -4.74 -2.55
C PHE A 22 11.39 -4.88 -1.94
N ASN A 23 11.75 -6.10 -1.54
CA ASN A 23 12.96 -6.40 -0.79
C ASN A 23 13.95 -7.26 -1.58
N ARG A 24 14.35 -6.78 -2.76
CA ARG A 24 15.40 -7.43 -3.55
C ARG A 24 16.77 -6.88 -3.12
N LEU A 25 17.36 -7.51 -2.13
CA LEU A 25 18.68 -7.10 -1.63
C LEU A 25 19.77 -7.34 -2.68
N PRO A 26 20.69 -6.39 -2.93
CA PRO A 26 21.75 -6.53 -3.93
C PRO A 26 22.89 -7.42 -3.40
N LEU A 27 22.59 -8.69 -3.13
CA LEU A 27 23.54 -9.68 -2.59
C LEU A 27 24.52 -10.22 -3.62
N SER A 28 24.16 -10.12 -4.91
CA SER A 28 25.01 -10.49 -6.05
C SER A 28 24.58 -9.72 -7.29
N GLU A 29 25.44 -9.63 -8.31
CA GLU A 29 25.09 -9.00 -9.59
C GLU A 29 23.96 -9.74 -10.33
N GLU A 30 23.82 -11.03 -10.11
CA GLU A 30 22.80 -11.88 -10.73
C GLU A 30 21.41 -11.75 -10.09
N ILE A 31 21.30 -11.10 -8.95
CA ILE A 31 20.03 -11.00 -8.20
C ILE A 31 18.89 -10.43 -9.05
N TYR A 32 19.20 -9.53 -9.99
CA TYR A 32 18.22 -8.89 -10.86
C TYR A 32 17.71 -9.81 -11.98
N ASN A 33 18.42 -10.91 -12.25
CA ASN A 33 18.05 -11.93 -13.23
C ASN A 33 17.20 -13.05 -12.60
N LEU A 34 17.08 -13.09 -11.28
CA LEU A 34 16.30 -14.10 -10.59
C LEU A 34 14.81 -13.77 -10.67
N ILE A 35 14.04 -14.78 -11.03
CA ILE A 35 12.57 -14.74 -10.94
C ILE A 35 12.17 -15.30 -9.58
N GLY A 36 11.36 -14.55 -8.83
CA GLY A 36 10.91 -14.96 -7.50
C GLY A 36 10.08 -13.88 -6.82
N ASP A 37 9.45 -14.25 -5.71
CA ASP A 37 8.77 -13.30 -4.84
C ASP A 37 9.79 -12.66 -3.89
N PHE A 38 9.93 -11.35 -4.02
CA PHE A 38 10.79 -10.51 -3.18
C PHE A 38 9.96 -9.55 -2.33
N THR A 39 8.70 -9.87 -2.14
CA THR A 39 7.78 -9.06 -1.36
C THR A 39 8.07 -9.20 0.13
N ASN A 40 8.15 -8.10 0.81
CA ASN A 40 8.17 -7.99 2.27
C ASN A 40 7.02 -7.10 2.70
N ILE A 41 6.66 -7.16 3.97
CA ILE A 41 5.62 -6.32 4.56
C ILE A 41 6.21 -5.41 5.62
N GLY A 42 5.63 -4.22 5.73
CA GLY A 42 5.95 -3.27 6.78
C GLY A 42 4.69 -2.64 7.34
N ALA A 43 4.75 -2.14 8.55
CA ALA A 43 3.62 -1.47 9.18
C ALA A 43 3.92 0.01 9.38
N ILE A 44 3.00 0.87 8.98
CA ILE A 44 3.01 2.31 9.26
C ILE A 44 1.83 2.64 10.15
N ALA A 45 2.09 3.29 11.28
CA ALA A 45 1.05 3.85 12.11
C ALA A 45 0.53 5.16 11.51
N TYR A 46 -0.78 5.35 11.52
CA TYR A 46 -1.41 6.63 11.20
C TYR A 46 -2.05 7.21 12.45
N ARG A 47 -1.77 8.50 12.64
CA ARG A 47 -2.38 9.36 13.64
C ARG A 47 -2.59 10.72 13.01
N GLN A 48 -3.79 11.24 13.11
CA GLN A 48 -4.12 12.58 12.60
C GLN A 48 -3.19 13.62 13.23
N GLN A 49 -2.60 14.47 12.40
CA GLN A 49 -1.79 15.61 12.78
C GLN A 49 -2.59 16.92 12.67
N LYS A 50 -1.95 18.05 12.99
CA LYS A 50 -2.58 19.38 12.94
C LYS A 50 -2.93 19.81 11.51
N ASP A 51 -2.10 19.40 10.54
CA ASP A 51 -2.29 19.72 9.12
C ASP A 51 -1.78 18.58 8.23
N PHE A 52 -2.14 18.64 6.95
CA PHE A 52 -1.81 17.62 5.95
C PHE A 52 -0.29 17.42 5.78
N TRP A 53 0.51 18.49 5.80
CA TRP A 53 1.96 18.35 5.59
C TRP A 53 2.66 17.73 6.80
N GLN A 54 2.14 17.94 8.00
CA GLN A 54 2.61 17.22 9.19
C GLN A 54 2.26 15.73 9.13
N GLU A 55 1.07 15.38 8.59
CA GLU A 55 0.70 13.98 8.34
C GLU A 55 1.65 13.34 7.33
N VAL A 56 1.93 14.03 6.22
CA VAL A 56 2.88 13.56 5.20
C VAL A 56 4.25 13.30 5.81
N ASN A 57 4.79 14.27 6.56
CA ASN A 57 6.10 14.14 7.20
C ASN A 57 6.13 13.00 8.23
N PHE A 58 5.06 12.82 8.99
CA PHE A 58 4.93 11.73 9.97
C PHE A 58 4.97 10.37 9.30
N VAL A 59 4.23 10.19 8.21
CA VAL A 59 4.21 8.95 7.41
C VAL A 59 5.54 8.73 6.71
N GLN A 60 6.10 9.76 6.10
CA GLN A 60 7.38 9.69 5.39
C GLN A 60 8.53 9.27 6.29
N LYS A 61 8.60 9.80 7.51
CA LYS A 61 9.62 9.40 8.48
C LYS A 61 9.56 7.91 8.78
N GLN A 62 8.36 7.38 9.03
CA GLN A 62 8.18 5.94 9.28
C GLN A 62 8.54 5.10 8.05
N LEU A 63 8.16 5.56 6.84
CA LEU A 63 8.53 4.88 5.61
C LEU A 63 10.06 4.77 5.44
N TRP A 64 10.79 5.86 5.71
CA TRP A 64 12.26 5.82 5.66
C TRP A 64 12.87 4.91 6.73
N GLU A 65 12.29 4.82 7.90
CA GLU A 65 12.69 3.87 8.94
C GLU A 65 12.46 2.43 8.48
N LEU A 66 11.30 2.12 7.89
CA LEU A 66 11.02 0.80 7.32
C LEU A 66 12.00 0.43 6.21
N VAL A 67 12.28 1.35 5.28
CA VAL A 67 13.25 1.13 4.19
C VAL A 67 14.66 0.94 4.75
N ARG A 68 15.03 1.65 5.79
CA ARG A 68 16.35 1.53 6.45
C ARG A 68 16.53 0.16 7.12
N TYR A 69 15.48 -0.37 7.71
CA TYR A 69 15.51 -1.64 8.45
C TYR A 69 14.82 -2.79 7.71
N HIS A 70 14.68 -2.69 6.39
CA HIS A 70 13.96 -3.64 5.54
C HIS A 70 14.52 -5.07 5.54
N SER A 71 15.74 -5.28 6.06
CA SER A 71 16.32 -6.63 6.23
C SER A 71 15.57 -7.49 7.25
N PHE A 72 14.76 -6.86 8.10
CA PHE A 72 13.95 -7.57 9.09
C PHE A 72 12.57 -7.85 8.48
N ASP A 73 12.20 -9.13 8.44
CA ASP A 73 10.93 -9.55 7.83
C ASP A 73 9.74 -9.10 8.68
N GLY A 74 8.80 -8.39 8.06
CA GLY A 74 7.59 -7.92 8.71
C GLY A 74 6.71 -9.06 9.24
N THR A 75 6.74 -10.24 8.63
CA THR A 75 6.02 -11.42 9.13
C THR A 75 6.56 -11.90 10.48
N GLN A 76 7.85 -11.74 10.73
CA GLN A 76 8.45 -12.04 12.03
C GLN A 76 7.98 -11.04 13.09
N ILE A 77 7.86 -9.76 12.73
CA ILE A 77 7.33 -8.73 13.62
C ILE A 77 5.89 -9.07 14.02
N LEU A 78 5.04 -9.45 13.06
CA LEU A 78 3.66 -9.83 13.33
C LEU A 78 3.56 -11.02 14.28
N LYS A 79 4.42 -12.02 14.14
CA LYS A 79 4.50 -13.17 15.06
C LYS A 79 4.93 -12.78 16.48
N MET A 80 5.78 -11.75 16.60
CA MET A 80 6.22 -11.25 17.93
C MET A 80 5.12 -10.43 18.61
N ILE A 81 4.34 -9.67 17.86
CA ILE A 81 3.26 -8.81 18.39
C ILE A 81 2.13 -9.68 18.93
N ASP A 82 1.75 -10.72 18.22
CA ASP A 82 0.68 -11.61 18.66
C ASP A 82 0.97 -13.08 18.32
N PRO A 83 1.83 -13.74 19.10
CA PRO A 83 2.13 -15.15 18.91
C PRO A 83 0.93 -16.07 19.13
N MET A 84 -0.13 -15.56 19.77
CA MET A 84 -1.38 -16.28 20.07
C MET A 84 -2.51 -15.94 19.09
N ASN A 85 -2.24 -15.12 18.09
CA ASN A 85 -3.26 -14.67 17.12
C ASN A 85 -3.71 -15.83 16.22
N ARG A 86 -4.66 -16.58 16.72
CA ARG A 86 -5.23 -17.76 16.04
C ARG A 86 -6.26 -17.32 14.98
N GLY A 87 -5.75 -16.86 13.83
CA GLY A 87 -6.59 -16.58 12.65
C GLY A 87 -7.26 -15.20 12.63
N LYS A 88 -6.89 -14.27 13.51
CA LYS A 88 -7.31 -12.87 13.39
C LYS A 88 -6.35 -12.11 12.49
N ALA A 89 -6.87 -11.31 11.58
CA ALA A 89 -6.08 -10.40 10.78
C ALA A 89 -5.52 -9.27 11.65
N ILE A 90 -4.18 -9.15 11.72
CA ILE A 90 -3.52 -8.09 12.51
C ILE A 90 -3.48 -6.78 11.72
N LEU A 91 -3.16 -6.86 10.43
CA LEU A 91 -3.05 -5.71 9.52
C LEU A 91 -3.87 -5.98 8.24
N PRO A 92 -5.21 -5.91 8.33
CA PRO A 92 -6.09 -6.35 7.25
C PRO A 92 -6.23 -5.35 6.10
N VAL A 93 -5.66 -4.16 6.22
CA VAL A 93 -5.69 -3.11 5.22
C VAL A 93 -4.30 -2.87 4.69
N VAL A 94 -4.13 -2.98 3.38
CA VAL A 94 -2.84 -2.95 2.69
C VAL A 94 -2.75 -1.76 1.75
N PHE A 95 -1.55 -1.26 1.57
CA PHE A 95 -1.17 -0.35 0.50
C PHE A 95 -0.02 -0.95 -0.30
N THR A 96 -0.24 -1.12 -1.59
CA THR A 96 0.75 -1.55 -2.56
C THR A 96 1.02 -0.43 -3.55
N GLY A 97 2.22 0.14 -3.51
CA GLY A 97 2.62 1.25 -4.39
C GLY A 97 3.76 0.86 -5.32
N VAL A 98 3.54 0.95 -6.63
CA VAL A 98 4.57 0.79 -7.66
C VAL A 98 4.74 2.13 -8.37
N LEU A 99 5.42 3.05 -7.69
CA LEU A 99 5.62 4.42 -8.16
C LEU A 99 7.07 4.56 -8.65
N GLN A 100 7.25 4.71 -9.95
CA GLN A 100 8.58 4.71 -10.57
C GLN A 100 9.24 6.10 -10.62
N GLY A 101 8.50 7.16 -10.32
CA GLY A 101 8.97 8.55 -10.41
C GLY A 101 9.38 8.93 -11.83
N ASP A 102 10.37 9.84 -11.96
CA ASP A 102 10.86 10.39 -13.26
C ASP A 102 11.57 9.37 -14.18
N ARG A 103 11.54 8.09 -13.89
CA ARG A 103 12.09 7.12 -14.81
C ARG A 103 11.23 7.07 -16.07
N LYS A 104 11.77 7.59 -17.17
CA LYS A 104 11.27 7.40 -18.55
C LYS A 104 11.38 5.93 -18.95
N THR A 105 10.87 5.03 -18.17
CA THR A 105 10.74 3.63 -18.56
C THR A 105 9.54 3.57 -19.50
N LYS A 106 9.81 3.32 -20.78
CA LYS A 106 8.80 2.85 -21.73
C LYS A 106 8.00 1.76 -21.01
N GLY A 107 6.68 1.90 -21.06
CA GLY A 107 5.71 1.14 -20.29
C GLY A 107 6.14 -0.26 -19.88
N PHE A 108 5.79 -0.63 -18.66
CA PHE A 108 6.11 -1.93 -18.06
C PHE A 108 5.69 -3.13 -18.93
N LEU A 109 4.72 -2.92 -19.81
CA LEU A 109 4.23 -3.95 -20.72
C LEU A 109 4.95 -3.92 -22.07
N PRO A 110 5.31 -5.09 -22.63
CA PRO A 110 5.85 -5.20 -23.98
C PRO A 110 4.89 -4.63 -25.05
N ASN A 111 5.43 -4.22 -26.19
CA ASN A 111 4.60 -3.74 -27.30
C ASN A 111 3.55 -4.78 -27.70
N GLY A 112 2.30 -4.35 -27.84
CA GLY A 112 1.17 -5.21 -28.20
C GLY A 112 0.51 -5.94 -27.03
N VAL A 113 0.98 -5.72 -25.80
CA VAL A 113 0.36 -6.21 -24.58
C VAL A 113 -0.38 -5.05 -23.91
N SER A 114 -1.63 -5.25 -23.54
CA SER A 114 -2.45 -4.31 -22.77
C SER A 114 -2.82 -4.90 -21.44
N GLU A 115 -3.01 -4.04 -20.45
CA GLU A 115 -3.51 -4.44 -19.15
C GLU A 115 -4.96 -4.94 -19.26
N GLY A 116 -5.24 -6.09 -18.65
CA GLY A 116 -6.57 -6.67 -18.58
C GLY A 116 -7.14 -6.58 -17.17
N TYR A 117 -8.01 -7.50 -16.81
CA TYR A 117 -8.53 -7.63 -15.47
C TYR A 117 -7.46 -8.24 -14.56
N ALA A 118 -7.24 -7.63 -13.40
CA ALA A 118 -6.38 -8.14 -12.34
C ALA A 118 -7.11 -8.07 -11.00
N ILE A 119 -6.85 -9.03 -10.14
CA ILE A 119 -7.34 -9.06 -8.75
C ILE A 119 -6.25 -9.57 -7.84
N SER A 120 -6.11 -8.95 -6.67
CA SER A 120 -5.21 -9.40 -5.61
C SER A 120 -6.00 -10.14 -4.54
N GLN A 121 -5.49 -11.30 -4.12
CA GLN A 121 -6.06 -12.08 -3.02
C GLN A 121 -4.94 -12.49 -2.06
N THR A 122 -4.73 -11.67 -1.05
CA THR A 122 -3.79 -11.99 0.03
C THR A 122 -4.57 -12.48 1.25
N PRO A 123 -4.22 -13.64 1.84
CA PRO A 123 -4.87 -14.11 3.05
C PRO A 123 -4.87 -13.06 4.15
N GLN A 124 -5.99 -12.93 4.88
CA GLN A 124 -6.20 -11.97 5.97
C GLN A 124 -6.29 -10.49 5.56
N VAL A 125 -6.17 -10.16 4.27
CA VAL A 125 -6.39 -8.81 3.75
C VAL A 125 -7.87 -8.64 3.40
N VAL A 126 -8.48 -7.57 3.90
CA VAL A 126 -9.88 -7.23 3.59
C VAL A 126 -9.99 -6.05 2.63
N LEU A 127 -8.94 -5.22 2.55
CA LEU A 127 -8.86 -4.09 1.62
C LEU A 127 -7.41 -3.89 1.18
N ASP A 128 -7.17 -4.01 -0.12
CA ASP A 128 -5.88 -3.75 -0.77
C ASP A 128 -6.01 -2.54 -1.70
N TYR A 129 -5.29 -1.48 -1.36
CA TYR A 129 -5.14 -0.29 -2.19
C TYR A 129 -3.90 -0.43 -3.05
N GLN A 130 -4.08 -0.42 -4.34
CA GLN A 130 -2.99 -0.50 -5.30
C GLN A 130 -2.86 0.83 -6.05
N ALA A 131 -1.65 1.37 -6.08
CA ALA A 131 -1.31 2.57 -6.84
C ALA A 131 -0.11 2.30 -7.75
N THR A 132 -0.28 2.53 -9.04
CA THR A 132 0.76 2.31 -10.04
C THR A 132 0.91 3.55 -10.92
N ASP A 133 2.15 3.99 -11.10
CA ASP A 133 2.49 5.01 -12.09
C ASP A 133 2.72 4.32 -13.44
N PHE A 134 1.88 4.63 -14.40
CA PHE A 134 1.92 4.07 -15.73
C PHE A 134 1.82 5.16 -16.78
N ASN A 135 2.89 5.34 -17.58
CA ASN A 135 2.95 6.35 -18.66
C ASN A 135 2.63 7.79 -18.23
N GLY A 136 2.95 8.16 -17.00
CA GLY A 136 2.65 9.48 -16.44
C GLY A 136 1.22 9.64 -15.92
N GLU A 137 0.46 8.55 -15.88
CA GLU A 137 -0.86 8.48 -15.26
C GLU A 137 -0.79 7.68 -13.97
N LEU A 138 -1.54 8.07 -12.95
CA LEU A 138 -1.69 7.33 -11.72
C LEU A 138 -2.92 6.43 -11.82
N LEU A 139 -2.68 5.13 -11.87
CA LEU A 139 -3.72 4.11 -11.79
C LEU A 139 -3.94 3.73 -10.33
N VAL A 140 -5.20 3.72 -9.90
CA VAL A 140 -5.59 3.38 -8.53
C VAL A 140 -6.69 2.34 -8.57
N ASN A 141 -6.45 1.21 -7.90
CA ASN A 141 -7.40 0.13 -7.74
C ASN A 141 -7.61 -0.19 -6.26
N TRP A 142 -8.81 -0.60 -5.89
CA TRP A 142 -9.12 -1.15 -4.59
C TRP A 142 -9.72 -2.54 -4.75
N ASP A 143 -9.04 -3.56 -4.22
CA ASP A 143 -9.57 -4.90 -4.08
C ASP A 143 -10.08 -5.08 -2.66
N TYR A 144 -11.31 -5.56 -2.49
CA TYR A 144 -11.90 -5.70 -1.17
C TYR A 144 -12.75 -6.95 -1.03
N VAL A 145 -12.88 -7.45 0.20
CA VAL A 145 -13.76 -8.56 0.53
C VAL A 145 -15.18 -8.03 0.69
N ILE A 146 -16.11 -8.50 -0.17
CA ILE A 146 -17.50 -8.00 -0.22
C ILE A 146 -18.18 -8.09 1.14
N ASP A 147 -18.03 -9.20 1.84
CA ASP A 147 -18.68 -9.43 3.15
C ASP A 147 -18.08 -8.61 4.30
N ALA A 148 -16.95 -7.92 4.08
CA ALA A 148 -16.28 -7.10 5.09
C ALA A 148 -16.74 -5.65 5.10
N PHE A 149 -17.41 -5.18 4.04
CA PHE A 149 -17.80 -3.79 3.86
C PHE A 149 -19.23 -3.66 3.37
N ASP A 150 -19.87 -2.56 3.76
CA ASP A 150 -21.05 -2.07 3.06
C ASP A 150 -20.63 -1.54 1.69
N VAL A 151 -21.32 -1.98 0.63
CA VAL A 151 -20.97 -1.68 -0.77
C VAL A 151 -21.07 -0.19 -1.07
N GLU A 152 -22.08 0.50 -0.58
CA GLU A 152 -22.25 1.93 -0.79
C GLU A 152 -21.15 2.72 -0.06
N MET A 153 -20.80 2.29 1.14
CA MET A 153 -19.74 2.89 1.93
C MET A 153 -18.39 2.78 1.23
N ILE A 154 -17.99 1.59 0.75
CA ILE A 154 -16.67 1.39 0.12
C ILE A 154 -16.57 2.18 -1.20
N HIS A 155 -17.65 2.27 -1.97
CA HIS A 155 -17.70 3.07 -3.19
C HIS A 155 -17.59 4.58 -2.88
N SER A 156 -18.22 5.05 -1.81
CA SER A 156 -18.11 6.43 -1.36
C SER A 156 -16.69 6.75 -0.93
N MET A 157 -16.07 5.87 -0.13
CA MET A 157 -14.66 5.99 0.28
C MET A 157 -13.72 6.09 -0.92
N PHE A 158 -13.89 5.22 -1.91
CA PHE A 158 -13.07 5.24 -3.13
C PHE A 158 -13.25 6.56 -3.88
N SER A 159 -14.50 6.99 -4.09
CA SER A 159 -14.82 8.21 -4.82
C SER A 159 -14.24 9.46 -4.15
N GLU A 160 -14.33 9.55 -2.82
CA GLU A 160 -13.72 10.63 -2.03
C GLU A 160 -12.20 10.61 -2.12
N ASN A 161 -11.58 9.43 -2.04
CA ASN A 161 -10.14 9.29 -2.20
C ASN A 161 -9.65 9.78 -3.56
N ILE A 162 -10.32 9.38 -4.65
CA ILE A 162 -9.98 9.83 -6.00
C ILE A 162 -10.17 11.34 -6.16
N LYS A 163 -11.23 11.91 -5.60
CA LYS A 163 -11.47 13.37 -5.61
C LYS A 163 -10.34 14.11 -4.90
N ASP A 164 -9.95 13.65 -3.71
CA ASP A 164 -8.89 14.25 -2.92
C ASP A 164 -7.52 14.15 -3.61
N LEU A 165 -7.23 13.02 -4.26
CA LEU A 165 -6.02 12.83 -5.07
C LEU A 165 -5.98 13.82 -6.24
N ARG A 166 -7.08 13.98 -6.96
CA ARG A 166 -7.18 14.96 -8.06
C ARG A 166 -6.93 16.38 -7.58
N LEU A 167 -7.52 16.77 -6.46
CA LEU A 167 -7.29 18.10 -5.87
C LEU A 167 -5.81 18.29 -5.52
N LEU A 168 -5.13 17.27 -5.01
CA LEU A 168 -3.70 17.35 -4.67
C LEU A 168 -2.80 17.45 -5.90
N ILE A 169 -3.15 16.77 -7.00
CA ILE A 169 -2.34 16.75 -8.23
C ILE A 169 -2.48 18.06 -9.01
N TYR A 170 -3.64 18.68 -8.97
CA TYR A 170 -3.95 19.88 -9.78
C TYR A 170 -3.93 21.19 -8.95
N SER A 171 -3.56 21.15 -7.67
CA SER A 171 -3.32 22.33 -6.83
C SER A 171 -1.88 22.83 -6.97
#